data_41c62f6b08b6bdac46c3e5adaf45002e
#
_entry.id   41c62f6b08b6bdac46c3e5adaf45002e
#
_cell.length_a   1.000
_cell.length_b   1.000
_cell.length_c   1.000
_cell.angle_alpha   90.00
_cell.angle_beta   90.00
_cell.angle_gamma   90.00
#
_symmetry.space_group_name_H-M   'P 1'
#
loop_
_entity.id
_entity.type
_entity.pdbx_description
1 polymer ?
#
loop_
_entity_poly.entity_id
_entity_poly.type
_entity_poly.pdbx_seq_one_letter_code
_entity_poly.pdbx_strand_id
1 'polypeptide(L)'
;EIRIDGENIYDKGVQVDELRKNVGMVFQRPNPFPKSIFENVAYGLRVNGVKDNAFIRQRVEETLKGAALWDEVKDKLKESAFALSGGQQQRLCIARAMAVSPSVLLMDEPASALDPISTAKVEELIHELKERYTIVIVTHNMQQAARVSDKTAFFYMGQMVEFCLLYTSDAADE
;
A
#
# COMPACT_ATOMS: atom_id res chain seq x y z
N GLU A 1 -7.13 22.62 1.92
CA GLU A 1 -6.36 22.22 3.11
C GLU A 1 -6.32 20.69 3.17
N ILE A 2 -5.12 20.09 3.38
CA ILE A 2 -4.94 18.66 3.63
C ILE A 2 -4.23 18.53 4.96
N ARG A 3 -4.78 17.73 5.86
CA ARG A 3 -4.19 17.45 7.18
C ARG A 3 -3.86 15.97 7.32
N ILE A 4 -2.68 15.68 7.86
CA ILE A 4 -2.25 14.35 8.27
C ILE A 4 -1.88 14.42 9.74
N ASP A 5 -2.47 13.55 10.56
CA ASP A 5 -2.29 13.54 12.02
C ASP A 5 -2.54 14.90 12.69
N GLY A 6 -3.50 15.68 12.14
CA GLY A 6 -3.88 17.01 12.63
C GLY A 6 -3.03 18.17 12.09
N GLU A 7 -1.92 17.90 11.44
CA GLU A 7 -1.03 18.92 10.86
C GLU A 7 -1.37 19.20 9.39
N ASN A 8 -1.49 20.47 9.00
CA ASN A 8 -1.69 20.85 7.61
C ASN A 8 -0.38 20.73 6.84
N ILE A 9 -0.35 19.88 5.82
CA ILE A 9 0.86 19.55 5.05
C ILE A 9 1.44 20.74 4.25
N TYR A 10 0.71 21.85 4.15
CA TYR A 10 1.15 23.07 3.46
C TYR A 10 1.68 24.17 4.41
N ASP A 11 1.74 23.91 5.71
CA ASP A 11 2.22 24.90 6.66
C ASP A 11 3.73 25.15 6.54
N LYS A 12 4.15 26.39 6.81
CA LYS A 12 5.55 26.85 6.68
C LYS A 12 6.47 26.20 7.70
N GLY A 13 6.54 25.12 8.06
CA GLY A 13 7.40 24.43 9.03
C GLY A 13 7.42 22.93 8.81
N VAL A 14 6.56 22.46 7.92
CA VAL A 14 6.47 21.03 7.61
C VAL A 14 7.76 20.57 6.93
N GLN A 15 8.42 19.63 7.57
CA GLN A 15 9.57 18.95 6.98
C GLN A 15 9.08 17.91 5.99
N VAL A 16 9.19 18.23 4.70
CA VAL A 16 8.65 17.39 3.60
C VAL A 16 9.25 15.98 3.61
N ASP A 17 10.49 15.82 4.03
CA ASP A 17 11.14 14.51 4.10
C ASP A 17 10.55 13.65 5.23
N GLU A 18 10.22 14.24 6.38
CA GLU A 18 9.54 13.53 7.47
C GLU A 18 8.09 13.19 7.08
N LEU A 19 7.39 14.12 6.43
CA LEU A 19 6.06 13.86 5.90
C LEU A 19 6.07 12.66 4.93
N ARG A 20 7.04 12.61 4.01
CA ARG A 20 7.17 11.53 3.02
C ARG A 20 7.53 10.18 3.63
N LYS A 21 8.19 10.15 4.79
CA LYS A 21 8.41 8.90 5.53
C LYS A 21 7.11 8.35 6.11
N ASN A 22 6.21 9.24 6.52
CA ASN A 22 4.94 8.89 7.14
C ASN A 22 3.83 8.56 6.13
N VAL A 23 4.06 8.78 4.84
CA VAL A 23 3.12 8.51 3.75
C VAL A 23 3.73 7.54 2.76
N GLY A 24 3.26 6.30 2.77
CA GLY A 24 3.63 5.29 1.77
C GLY A 24 2.86 5.50 0.46
N MET A 25 3.51 5.21 -0.68
CA MET A 25 2.87 5.30 -2.00
C MET A 25 3.01 3.99 -2.77
N VAL A 26 1.90 3.48 -3.28
CA VAL A 26 1.80 2.31 -4.16
C VAL A 26 1.23 2.78 -5.49
N PHE A 27 1.95 2.52 -6.56
CA PHE A 27 1.60 2.98 -7.91
C PHE A 27 0.76 1.94 -8.66
N GLN A 28 0.05 2.40 -9.67
CA GLN A 28 -0.79 1.61 -10.56
C GLN A 28 -0.02 0.44 -11.20
N ARG A 29 1.18 0.72 -11.72
CA ARG A 29 2.07 -0.32 -12.24
C ARG A 29 3.10 -0.69 -11.20
N PRO A 30 3.29 -1.99 -10.92
CA PRO A 30 4.36 -2.41 -10.04
C PRO A 30 5.69 -1.81 -10.46
N ASN A 31 6.41 -1.22 -9.53
CA ASN A 31 7.68 -0.55 -9.79
C ASN A 31 8.79 -1.03 -8.84
N PRO A 32 9.09 -2.32 -8.79
CA PRO A 32 10.19 -2.80 -7.97
C PRO A 32 11.51 -2.20 -8.44
N PHE A 33 12.42 -1.96 -7.50
CA PHE A 33 13.78 -1.55 -7.85
C PHE A 33 14.54 -2.70 -8.52
N PRO A 34 15.57 -2.44 -9.35
CA PRO A 34 16.44 -3.45 -9.95
C PRO A 34 17.37 -4.05 -8.89
N LYS A 35 16.80 -4.67 -7.89
CA LYS A 35 17.42 -5.23 -6.69
C LYS A 35 16.73 -6.55 -6.36
N SER A 36 17.27 -7.28 -5.38
CA SER A 36 16.63 -8.48 -4.86
C SER A 36 15.30 -8.17 -4.18
N ILE A 37 14.50 -9.21 -3.96
CA ILE A 37 13.25 -9.12 -3.20
C ILE A 37 13.52 -8.53 -1.81
N PHE A 38 14.52 -9.05 -1.10
CA PHE A 38 14.94 -8.54 0.21
C PHE A 38 15.31 -7.06 0.17
N GLU A 39 16.18 -6.67 -0.76
CA GLU A 39 16.68 -5.29 -0.84
C GLU A 39 15.60 -4.29 -1.29
N ASN A 40 14.54 -4.74 -1.98
CA ASN A 40 13.39 -3.89 -2.26
C ASN A 40 12.69 -3.46 -0.98
N VAL A 41 12.42 -4.40 -0.07
CA VAL A 41 11.73 -4.11 1.20
C VAL A 41 12.65 -3.38 2.18
N ALA A 42 13.92 -3.81 2.27
CA ALA A 42 14.91 -3.22 3.17
C ALA A 42 15.33 -1.79 2.79
N TYR A 43 15.08 -1.38 1.54
CA TYR A 43 15.60 -0.12 0.99
C TYR A 43 15.22 1.10 1.82
N GLY A 44 13.94 1.27 2.13
CA GLY A 44 13.44 2.40 2.92
C GLY A 44 14.06 2.46 4.31
N LEU A 45 14.23 1.32 4.98
CA LEU A 45 14.89 1.24 6.29
C LEU A 45 16.34 1.71 6.22
N ARG A 46 17.10 1.25 5.21
CA ARG A 46 18.50 1.63 5.03
C ARG A 46 18.66 3.11 4.71
N VAL A 47 17.84 3.65 3.83
CA VAL A 47 17.84 5.09 3.48
C VAL A 47 17.52 5.96 4.70
N ASN A 48 16.63 5.49 5.59
CA ASN A 48 16.33 6.15 6.85
C ASN A 48 17.37 5.90 7.96
N GLY A 49 18.54 5.33 7.64
CA GLY A 49 19.67 5.22 8.55
C GLY A 49 19.64 4.01 9.48
N VAL A 50 18.70 3.06 9.30
CA VAL A 50 18.68 1.81 10.08
C VAL A 50 19.87 0.95 9.70
N LYS A 51 20.76 0.68 10.66
CA LYS A 51 22.01 -0.10 10.49
C LYS A 51 21.91 -1.51 11.07
N ASP A 52 20.96 -1.76 11.95
CA ASP A 52 20.78 -3.07 12.58
C ASP A 52 20.23 -4.08 11.56
N ASN A 53 21.09 -5.00 11.16
CA ASN A 53 20.75 -6.03 10.20
C ASN A 53 19.76 -7.07 10.76
N ALA A 54 19.72 -7.29 12.08
CA ALA A 54 18.76 -8.22 12.69
C ALA A 54 17.36 -7.60 12.63
N PHE A 55 17.23 -6.35 13.01
CA PHE A 55 15.98 -5.59 12.89
C PHE A 55 15.50 -5.52 11.44
N ILE A 56 16.39 -5.21 10.47
CA ILE A 56 16.03 -5.16 9.06
C ILE A 56 15.47 -6.51 8.58
N ARG A 57 16.12 -7.63 8.93
CA ARG A 57 15.64 -8.97 8.55
C ARG A 57 14.26 -9.27 9.12
N GLN A 58 14.07 -9.01 10.41
CA GLN A 58 12.80 -9.19 11.09
C GLN A 58 11.71 -8.34 10.40
N ARG A 59 11.98 -7.06 10.14
CA ARG A 59 11.03 -6.15 9.52
C ARG A 59 10.67 -6.54 8.09
N VAL A 60 11.65 -7.03 7.31
CA VAL A 60 11.40 -7.57 5.96
C VAL A 60 10.47 -8.79 6.03
N GLU A 61 10.71 -9.72 6.93
CA GLU A 61 9.86 -10.89 7.12
C GLU A 61 8.43 -10.49 7.52
N GLU A 62 8.30 -9.62 8.53
CA GLU A 62 7.01 -9.10 9.00
C GLU A 62 6.18 -8.45 7.88
N THR A 63 6.82 -7.59 7.10
CA THR A 63 6.10 -6.88 6.02
C THR A 63 5.79 -7.76 4.83
N LEU A 64 6.63 -8.73 4.49
CA LEU A 64 6.32 -9.72 3.47
C LEU A 64 5.18 -10.66 3.91
N LYS A 65 5.11 -11.01 5.21
CA LYS A 65 3.94 -11.71 5.78
C LYS A 65 2.70 -10.85 5.71
N GLY A 66 2.80 -9.60 6.17
CA GLY A 66 1.71 -8.64 6.12
C GLY A 66 1.24 -8.27 4.70
N ALA A 67 2.05 -8.53 3.67
CA ALA A 67 1.68 -8.38 2.26
C ALA A 67 1.24 -9.72 1.61
N ALA A 68 0.98 -10.77 2.41
CA ALA A 68 0.62 -12.11 1.96
C ALA A 68 1.56 -12.67 0.87
N LEU A 69 2.87 -12.37 0.97
CA LEU A 69 3.87 -12.73 -0.03
C LEU A 69 4.96 -13.66 0.52
N TRP A 70 5.13 -13.73 1.84
CA TRP A 70 6.22 -14.44 2.49
C TRP A 70 6.38 -15.88 2.03
N ASP A 71 5.31 -16.67 2.05
CA ASP A 71 5.37 -18.09 1.72
C ASP A 71 5.74 -18.36 0.26
N GLU A 72 5.49 -17.39 -0.62
CA GLU A 72 5.84 -17.47 -2.02
C GLU A 72 7.31 -17.10 -2.30
N VAL A 73 7.99 -16.37 -1.37
CA VAL A 73 9.30 -15.78 -1.64
C VAL A 73 10.38 -16.08 -0.59
N LYS A 74 10.06 -16.68 0.55
CA LYS A 74 11.01 -16.89 1.67
C LYS A 74 12.30 -17.61 1.28
N ASP A 75 12.24 -18.53 0.33
CA ASP A 75 13.39 -19.33 -0.12
C ASP A 75 14.18 -18.64 -1.26
N LYS A 76 13.68 -17.53 -1.80
CA LYS A 76 14.26 -16.80 -2.94
C LYS A 76 14.44 -15.29 -2.72
N LEU A 77 14.60 -14.87 -1.46
CA LEU A 77 14.74 -13.45 -1.08
C LEU A 77 15.92 -12.73 -1.75
N LYS A 78 16.93 -13.48 -2.18
CA LYS A 78 18.11 -12.93 -2.88
C LYS A 78 17.92 -12.82 -4.40
N GLU A 79 16.86 -13.41 -4.94
CA GLU A 79 16.55 -13.33 -6.36
C GLU A 79 16.07 -11.93 -6.75
N SER A 80 16.15 -11.64 -8.04
CA SER A 80 15.67 -10.38 -8.60
C SER A 80 14.16 -10.21 -8.39
N ALA A 81 13.73 -9.04 -7.96
CA ALA A 81 12.32 -8.70 -7.85
C ALA A 81 11.58 -8.75 -9.19
N PHE A 82 12.28 -8.59 -10.31
CA PHE A 82 11.70 -8.71 -11.65
C PHE A 82 11.37 -10.16 -12.06
N ALA A 83 11.86 -11.17 -11.33
CA ALA A 83 11.49 -12.57 -11.56
C ALA A 83 10.09 -12.91 -11.01
N LEU A 84 9.47 -12.02 -10.25
CA LEU A 84 8.14 -12.18 -9.69
C LEU A 84 7.06 -11.89 -10.74
N SER A 85 5.88 -12.53 -10.59
CA SER A 85 4.68 -12.18 -11.37
C SER A 85 4.20 -10.75 -11.07
N GLY A 86 3.36 -10.17 -11.92
CA GLY A 86 2.82 -8.82 -11.72
C GLY A 86 2.14 -8.64 -10.37
N GLY A 87 1.29 -9.58 -9.97
CA GLY A 87 0.63 -9.55 -8.67
C GLY A 87 1.59 -9.71 -7.49
N GLN A 88 2.64 -10.53 -7.62
CA GLN A 88 3.69 -10.64 -6.62
C GLN A 88 4.52 -9.36 -6.52
N GLN A 89 4.86 -8.73 -7.65
CA GLN A 89 5.56 -7.45 -7.67
C GLN A 89 4.74 -6.35 -7.01
N GLN A 90 3.42 -6.32 -7.22
CA GLN A 90 2.54 -5.34 -6.58
C GLN A 90 2.53 -5.53 -5.06
N ARG A 91 2.36 -6.76 -4.57
CA ARG A 91 2.43 -7.07 -3.13
C ARG A 91 3.82 -6.77 -2.55
N LEU A 92 4.89 -6.97 -3.32
CA LEU A 92 6.24 -6.54 -2.92
C LEU A 92 6.33 -5.01 -2.77
N CYS A 93 5.73 -4.24 -3.68
CA CYS A 93 5.68 -2.78 -3.57
C CYS A 93 4.87 -2.32 -2.36
N ILE A 94 3.79 -3.02 -2.00
CA ILE A 94 3.04 -2.78 -0.77
C ILE A 94 3.91 -3.09 0.45
N ALA A 95 4.58 -4.26 0.51
CA ALA A 95 5.49 -4.62 1.60
C ALA A 95 6.61 -3.58 1.78
N ARG A 96 7.17 -3.09 0.67
CA ARG A 96 8.18 -2.01 0.67
C ARG A 96 7.64 -0.72 1.28
N ALA A 97 6.42 -0.32 0.94
CA ALA A 97 5.79 0.87 1.51
C ALA A 97 5.54 0.72 3.01
N MET A 98 5.11 -0.47 3.46
CA MET A 98 4.86 -0.77 4.87
C MET A 98 6.13 -0.86 5.73
N ALA A 99 7.29 -1.15 5.13
CA ALA A 99 8.53 -1.42 5.87
C ALA A 99 8.96 -0.26 6.78
N VAL A 100 8.70 0.97 6.37
CA VAL A 100 9.02 2.19 7.12
C VAL A 100 7.93 2.60 8.14
N SER A 101 6.88 1.79 8.30
CA SER A 101 5.76 2.04 9.23
C SER A 101 5.06 3.38 9.02
N PRO A 102 4.58 3.69 7.82
CA PRO A 102 3.86 4.93 7.57
C PRO A 102 2.52 4.94 8.31
N SER A 103 1.94 6.11 8.58
CA SER A 103 0.55 6.23 9.10
C SER A 103 -0.49 6.17 7.97
N VAL A 104 -0.09 6.56 6.75
CA VAL A 104 -0.97 6.61 5.58
C VAL A 104 -0.37 5.82 4.42
N LEU A 105 -1.20 5.02 3.75
CA LEU A 105 -0.88 4.37 2.48
C LEU A 105 -1.75 4.95 1.37
N LEU A 106 -1.10 5.62 0.42
CA LEU A 106 -1.75 6.07 -0.82
C LEU A 106 -1.59 4.98 -1.88
N MET A 107 -2.68 4.59 -2.52
CA MET A 107 -2.70 3.57 -3.56
C MET A 107 -3.38 4.12 -4.82
N ASP A 108 -2.63 4.18 -5.90
CA ASP A 108 -3.13 4.63 -7.19
C ASP A 108 -3.46 3.41 -8.04
N GLU A 109 -4.76 3.13 -8.21
CA GLU A 109 -5.30 1.99 -8.96
C GLU A 109 -4.56 0.66 -8.70
N PRO A 110 -4.41 0.21 -7.45
CA PRO A 110 -3.44 -0.82 -7.06
C PRO A 110 -3.65 -2.20 -7.70
N ALA A 111 -4.79 -2.44 -8.32
CA ALA A 111 -5.12 -3.72 -8.94
C ALA A 111 -5.47 -3.64 -10.43
N SER A 112 -5.50 -2.45 -11.05
CA SER A 112 -5.99 -2.27 -12.42
C SER A 112 -5.16 -2.98 -13.50
N ALA A 113 -3.88 -3.22 -13.24
CA ALA A 113 -2.96 -3.88 -14.17
C ALA A 113 -2.79 -5.39 -13.87
N LEU A 114 -3.62 -5.97 -12.99
CA LEU A 114 -3.49 -7.34 -12.51
C LEU A 114 -4.56 -8.25 -13.12
N ASP A 115 -4.26 -9.54 -13.17
CA ASP A 115 -5.25 -10.58 -13.46
C ASP A 115 -6.28 -10.71 -12.32
N PRO A 116 -7.46 -11.33 -12.56
CA PRO A 116 -8.52 -11.40 -11.56
C PRO A 116 -8.12 -12.07 -10.23
N ILE A 117 -7.27 -13.10 -10.28
CA ILE A 117 -6.82 -13.82 -9.08
C ILE A 117 -5.89 -12.92 -8.26
N SER A 118 -4.96 -12.25 -8.91
CA SER A 118 -4.05 -11.28 -8.27
C SER A 118 -4.81 -10.07 -7.73
N THR A 119 -5.85 -9.60 -8.43
CA THR A 119 -6.73 -8.54 -7.99
C THR A 119 -7.43 -8.91 -6.68
N ALA A 120 -8.05 -10.09 -6.60
CA ALA A 120 -8.70 -10.57 -5.38
C ALA A 120 -7.74 -10.61 -4.19
N LYS A 121 -6.51 -11.12 -4.39
CA LYS A 121 -5.48 -11.14 -3.34
C LYS A 121 -5.08 -9.74 -2.85
N VAL A 122 -5.00 -8.76 -3.76
CA VAL A 122 -4.70 -7.37 -3.36
C VAL A 122 -5.87 -6.73 -2.64
N GLU A 123 -7.12 -7.01 -3.04
CA GLU A 123 -8.31 -6.51 -2.34
C GLU A 123 -8.44 -7.10 -0.93
N GLU A 124 -8.21 -8.41 -0.77
CA GLU A 124 -8.16 -9.07 0.54
C GLU A 124 -7.07 -8.46 1.43
N LEU A 125 -5.88 -8.25 0.87
CA LEU A 125 -4.79 -7.58 1.57
C LEU A 125 -5.17 -6.16 2.03
N ILE A 126 -5.87 -5.38 1.21
CA ILE A 126 -6.35 -4.04 1.58
C ILE A 126 -7.29 -4.12 2.80
N HIS A 127 -8.18 -5.11 2.83
CA HIS A 127 -9.06 -5.33 3.99
C HIS A 127 -8.30 -5.62 5.29
N GLU A 128 -7.23 -6.39 5.23
CA GLU A 128 -6.39 -6.66 6.40
C GLU A 128 -5.59 -5.41 6.83
N LEU A 129 -5.10 -4.65 5.86
CA LEU A 129 -4.25 -3.48 6.11
C LEU A 129 -5.02 -2.29 6.68
N LYS A 130 -6.30 -2.11 6.36
CA LYS A 130 -7.10 -0.98 6.86
C LYS A 130 -7.29 -0.99 8.37
N GLU A 131 -7.09 -2.13 9.04
CA GLU A 131 -7.10 -2.24 10.50
C GLU A 131 -5.89 -1.55 11.16
N ARG A 132 -4.82 -1.30 10.39
CA ARG A 132 -3.55 -0.75 10.90
C ARG A 132 -3.13 0.56 10.26
N TYR A 133 -3.61 0.83 9.04
CA TYR A 133 -3.19 1.98 8.24
C TYR A 133 -4.41 2.78 7.80
N THR A 134 -4.26 4.09 7.73
CA THR A 134 -5.19 4.90 6.94
C THR A 134 -4.87 4.68 5.46
N ILE A 135 -5.79 4.09 4.71
CA ILE A 135 -5.60 3.80 3.29
C ILE A 135 -6.44 4.75 2.45
N VAL A 136 -5.81 5.41 1.49
CA VAL A 136 -6.48 6.23 0.49
C VAL A 136 -6.24 5.62 -0.87
N ILE A 137 -7.31 5.21 -1.55
CA ILE A 137 -7.25 4.55 -2.86
C ILE A 137 -7.87 5.46 -3.91
N VAL A 138 -7.16 5.68 -5.00
CA VAL A 138 -7.74 6.22 -6.23
C VAL A 138 -8.07 5.05 -7.15
N THR A 139 -9.30 4.96 -7.61
CA THR A 139 -9.73 3.95 -8.56
C THR A 139 -10.86 4.48 -9.45
N HIS A 140 -10.90 4.04 -10.70
CA HIS A 140 -12.02 4.25 -11.60
C HIS A 140 -13.01 3.07 -11.59
N ASN A 141 -12.70 2.00 -10.85
CA ASN A 141 -13.55 0.83 -10.73
C ASN A 141 -14.48 0.96 -9.52
N MET A 142 -15.75 1.33 -9.80
CA MET A 142 -16.78 1.52 -8.76
C MET A 142 -17.05 0.26 -7.95
N GLN A 143 -16.97 -0.92 -8.59
CA GLN A 143 -17.17 -2.20 -7.89
C GLN A 143 -16.02 -2.48 -6.91
N GLN A 144 -14.78 -2.15 -7.28
CA GLN A 144 -13.65 -2.24 -6.37
C GLN A 144 -13.83 -1.29 -5.19
N ALA A 145 -14.17 -0.02 -5.46
CA ALA A 145 -14.45 0.95 -4.41
C ALA A 145 -15.48 0.42 -3.41
N ALA A 146 -16.59 -0.15 -3.92
CA ALA A 146 -17.67 -0.71 -3.08
C ALA A 146 -17.18 -1.89 -2.21
N ARG A 147 -16.24 -2.71 -2.72
CA ARG A 147 -15.76 -3.87 -1.95
C ARG A 147 -14.76 -3.50 -0.86
N VAL A 148 -13.88 -2.52 -1.10
CA VAL A 148 -12.70 -2.33 -0.22
C VAL A 148 -12.78 -1.10 0.67
N SER A 149 -13.61 -0.10 0.36
CA SER A 149 -13.62 1.16 1.09
C SER A 149 -14.75 1.27 2.12
N ASP A 150 -14.48 1.98 3.20
CA ASP A 150 -15.48 2.36 4.23
C ASP A 150 -16.16 3.68 3.84
N LYS A 151 -15.44 4.55 3.11
CA LYS A 151 -15.92 5.85 2.64
C LYS A 151 -15.48 6.04 1.20
N THR A 152 -16.37 6.61 0.38
CA THR A 152 -16.06 6.92 -1.02
C THR A 152 -16.34 8.39 -1.32
N ALA A 153 -15.36 9.02 -1.97
CA ALA A 153 -15.50 10.36 -2.56
C ALA A 153 -15.58 10.22 -4.08
N PHE A 154 -16.66 10.70 -4.68
CA PHE A 154 -16.83 10.72 -6.12
C PHE A 154 -16.43 12.08 -6.68
N PHE A 155 -15.46 12.06 -7.60
CA PHE A 155 -14.97 13.25 -8.29
C PHE A 155 -15.40 13.25 -9.75
N TYR A 156 -15.89 14.38 -10.23
CA TYR A 156 -16.19 14.61 -11.62
C TYR A 156 -15.65 15.98 -12.05
N MET A 157 -14.90 16.03 -13.14
CA MET A 157 -14.27 17.27 -13.66
C MET A 157 -13.50 18.08 -12.61
N GLY A 158 -12.81 17.40 -11.71
CA GLY A 158 -12.01 18.02 -10.63
C GLY A 158 -12.82 18.53 -9.44
N GLN A 159 -14.13 18.32 -9.43
CA GLN A 159 -15.01 18.67 -8.31
C GLN A 159 -15.46 17.43 -7.57
N MET A 160 -15.45 17.49 -6.24
CA MET A 160 -16.06 16.44 -5.42
C MET A 160 -17.58 16.59 -5.48
N VAL A 161 -18.24 15.62 -6.11
CA VAL A 161 -19.69 15.62 -6.33
C VAL A 161 -20.41 14.99 -5.15
N GLU A 162 -19.84 13.91 -4.61
CA GLU A 162 -20.46 13.14 -3.54
C GLU A 162 -19.39 12.60 -2.59
N PHE A 163 -19.75 12.51 -1.32
CA PHE A 163 -18.97 11.82 -0.29
C PHE A 163 -19.92 11.01 0.58
N CYS A 164 -19.79 9.69 0.57
CA CYS A 164 -20.69 8.79 1.28
C CYS A 164 -19.94 7.72 2.08
N LEU A 165 -20.62 7.20 3.11
CA LEU A 165 -20.24 5.96 3.78
C LEU A 165 -20.80 4.81 2.93
N LEU A 166 -19.94 3.87 2.56
CA LEU A 166 -20.40 2.62 1.98
C LEU A 166 -20.76 1.67 3.14
N TYR A 167 -22.03 1.49 3.35
CA TYR A 167 -22.50 0.37 4.17
C TYR A 167 -22.37 -0.89 3.32
N THR A 168 -21.48 -1.79 3.70
CA THR A 168 -21.64 -3.19 3.28
C THR A 168 -22.92 -3.67 3.94
N SER A 169 -24.03 -3.60 3.19
CA SER A 169 -25.29 -4.09 3.70
C SER A 169 -25.21 -5.61 3.74
N ASP A 170 -25.16 -6.18 4.93
CA ASP A 170 -25.64 -7.53 5.22
C ASP A 170 -27.19 -7.60 5.06
N ALA A 171 -27.77 -6.73 4.23
CA ALA A 171 -29.19 -6.67 3.93
C ALA A 171 -29.48 -7.42 2.63
N ALA A 172 -29.10 -8.69 2.60
CA ALA A 172 -29.55 -9.63 1.57
C ALA A 172 -30.15 -10.90 2.19
N ASP A 173 -30.75 -10.78 3.40
CA ASP A 173 -31.57 -11.82 4.02
C ASP A 173 -32.76 -11.16 4.73
N GLU A 174 -33.72 -10.68 3.92
CA GLU A 174 -35.16 -10.59 4.28
C GLU A 174 -36.01 -10.81 3.03
#